data_cf672097444332ea68e052b5208292d5
#
_entry.id   cf672097444332ea68e052b5208292d5
#
_cell.length_a   1.000
_cell.length_b   1.000
_cell.length_c   1.000
_cell.angle_alpha   90.00
_cell.angle_beta   90.00
_cell.angle_gamma   90.00
#
_symmetry.space_group_name_H-M   'P 1'
#
loop_
_entity.id
_entity.type
_entity.pdbx_description
1 polymer ?
#
loop_
_entity_poly.entity_id
_entity_poly.type
_entity_poly.pdbx_seq_one_letter_code
_entity_poly.pdbx_strand_id
1 'polypeptide(L)'
;MANKNILFIEPGYKNKYPPLGLMKIASYHGPHGKKDNLKFIKGEDRSVLNQHWDRIYVTSLFSFEWKNISKSIDFALEIAQGQASKVFAGGIAVSLMHKAFLDETKWRGVRFIKGLLKKSPSESMQLDEFEGELYANDHSKFPIEDHIPDYEILDQIDYDYPVADAYFAYASRGCTRKCSFCGVPKLEGGLLSLIHI
;
A
#
# COMPACT_ATOMS: atom_id res chain seq x y z
N MET A 1 12.13 5.45 20.56
CA MET A 1 11.18 6.35 19.85
C MET A 1 9.79 5.93 20.27
N ALA A 2 8.82 6.85 20.36
CA ALA A 2 7.43 6.46 20.63
C ALA A 2 6.88 5.68 19.42
N ASN A 3 6.09 4.63 19.67
CA ASN A 3 5.43 3.87 18.65
C ASN A 3 4.42 4.77 17.91
N LYS A 4 4.39 4.69 16.60
CA LYS A 4 3.43 5.44 15.78
C LYS A 4 2.10 4.68 15.68
N ASN A 5 1.03 5.42 15.46
CA ASN A 5 -0.28 4.85 15.14
C ASN A 5 -0.44 4.86 13.61
N ILE A 6 -0.53 3.67 13.03
CA ILE A 6 -0.60 3.46 11.58
C ILE A 6 -1.95 2.87 11.21
N LEU A 7 -2.65 3.54 10.29
CA LEU A 7 -3.93 3.06 9.76
C LEU A 7 -3.74 2.54 8.34
N PHE A 8 -4.30 1.37 8.06
CA PHE A 8 -4.37 0.78 6.74
C PHE A 8 -5.82 0.74 6.26
N ILE A 9 -6.07 1.24 5.06
CA ILE A 9 -7.40 1.30 4.45
C ILE A 9 -7.39 0.52 3.14
N GLU A 10 -8.18 -0.54 3.09
CA GLU A 10 -8.56 -1.15 1.84
C GLU A 10 -9.92 -0.60 1.41
N PRO A 11 -10.09 -0.12 0.15
CA PRO A 11 -11.38 0.35 -0.32
C PRO A 11 -12.47 -0.72 -0.23
N GLY A 12 -13.73 -0.31 -0.05
CA GLY A 12 -14.89 -1.19 0.20
C GLY A 12 -15.38 -1.98 -1.01
N TYR A 13 -14.52 -2.35 -1.94
CA TYR A 13 -14.87 -3.23 -3.06
C TYR A 13 -14.78 -4.71 -2.66
N LYS A 14 -15.51 -5.57 -3.38
CA LYS A 14 -15.42 -7.03 -3.22
C LYS A 14 -14.20 -7.56 -3.99
N ASN A 15 -13.34 -8.30 -3.32
CA ASN A 15 -12.18 -8.95 -3.93
C ASN A 15 -11.95 -10.34 -3.32
N LYS A 16 -11.28 -11.20 -4.09
CA LYS A 16 -10.99 -12.59 -3.68
C LYS A 16 -9.73 -12.71 -2.86
N TYR A 17 -8.79 -11.81 -3.05
CA TYR A 17 -7.44 -11.87 -2.49
C TYR A 17 -7.20 -10.70 -1.55
N PRO A 18 -6.52 -10.93 -0.43
CA PRO A 18 -6.16 -9.86 0.49
C PRO A 18 -5.17 -8.87 -0.15
N PRO A 19 -5.06 -7.64 0.39
CA PRO A 19 -4.22 -6.59 -0.15
C PRO A 19 -2.75 -6.79 0.23
N LEU A 20 -2.04 -7.70 -0.46
CA LEU A 20 -0.64 -8.09 -0.14
C LEU A 20 0.31 -6.91 0.04
N GLY A 21 0.15 -5.83 -0.75
CA GLY A 21 0.97 -4.63 -0.61
C GLY A 21 0.81 -3.96 0.76
N LEU A 22 -0.44 -3.82 1.25
CA LEU A 22 -0.67 -3.30 2.62
C LEU A 22 -0.15 -4.25 3.68
N MET A 23 -0.34 -5.56 3.51
CA MET A 23 0.14 -6.57 4.45
C MET A 23 1.68 -6.57 4.58
N LYS A 24 2.41 -6.31 3.49
CA LYS A 24 3.87 -6.13 3.52
C LYS A 24 4.28 -4.84 4.24
N ILE A 25 3.55 -3.74 4.03
CA ILE A 25 3.75 -2.50 4.78
C ILE A 25 3.41 -2.71 6.25
N ALA A 26 2.40 -3.53 6.57
CA ALA A 26 2.06 -3.90 7.94
C ALA A 26 3.19 -4.66 8.62
N SER A 27 3.80 -5.65 7.95
CA SER A 27 5.00 -6.33 8.47
C SER A 27 6.15 -5.38 8.77
N TYR A 28 6.38 -4.39 7.88
CA TYR A 28 7.41 -3.38 8.06
C TYR A 28 7.18 -2.50 9.31
N HIS A 29 5.92 -2.17 9.59
CA HIS A 29 5.54 -1.39 10.77
C HIS A 29 5.30 -2.24 12.02
N GLY A 30 5.00 -3.51 11.85
CA GLY A 30 4.51 -4.43 12.89
C GLY A 30 5.54 -4.87 13.93
N PRO A 31 5.21 -5.92 14.71
CA PRO A 31 5.99 -6.38 15.88
C PRO A 31 7.43 -6.76 15.54
N HIS A 32 7.65 -7.31 14.34
CA HIS A 32 8.97 -7.74 13.86
C HIS A 32 9.74 -6.63 13.11
N GLY A 33 9.08 -5.49 12.87
CA GLY A 33 9.64 -4.31 12.24
C GLY A 33 9.80 -3.14 13.21
N LYS A 34 9.09 -2.05 12.95
CA LYS A 34 9.18 -0.79 13.74
C LYS A 34 8.44 -0.81 15.06
N LYS A 35 7.63 -1.83 15.33
CA LYS A 35 6.80 -2.01 16.53
C LYS A 35 5.76 -0.89 16.72
N ASP A 36 5.24 -0.36 15.62
CA ASP A 36 4.17 0.62 15.61
C ASP A 36 2.81 -0.03 15.95
N ASN A 37 1.83 0.78 16.37
CA ASN A 37 0.46 0.33 16.60
C ASN A 37 -0.29 0.31 15.27
N LEU A 38 -0.83 -0.85 14.89
CA LEU A 38 -1.44 -1.05 13.59
C LEU A 38 -2.96 -1.21 13.71
N LYS A 39 -3.70 -0.55 12.82
CA LYS A 39 -5.12 -0.77 12.60
C LYS A 39 -5.40 -0.94 11.12
N PHE A 40 -6.12 -1.99 10.77
CA PHE A 40 -6.60 -2.27 9.41
C PHE A 40 -8.11 -2.13 9.34
N ILE A 41 -8.60 -1.46 8.31
CA ILE A 41 -10.02 -1.34 8.01
C ILE A 41 -10.28 -1.60 6.53
N LYS A 42 -11.51 -2.04 6.23
CA LYS A 42 -12.02 -2.19 4.86
C LYS A 42 -13.23 -1.29 4.66
N GLY A 43 -13.15 -0.39 3.67
CA GLY A 43 -14.16 0.65 3.45
C GLY A 43 -14.05 1.80 4.45
N GLU A 44 -15.19 2.38 4.82
CA GLU A 44 -15.29 3.56 5.67
C GLU A 44 -15.75 3.18 7.08
N ASP A 45 -14.84 2.70 7.92
CA ASP A 45 -15.11 2.44 9.33
C ASP A 45 -14.95 3.73 10.16
N ARG A 46 -16.06 4.33 10.55
CA ARG A 46 -16.06 5.61 11.27
C ARG A 46 -15.53 5.51 12.72
N SER A 47 -15.31 4.33 13.25
CA SER A 47 -14.75 4.12 14.59
C SER A 47 -13.34 4.69 14.74
N VAL A 48 -12.62 4.87 13.62
CA VAL A 48 -11.23 5.38 13.60
C VAL A 48 -11.12 6.91 13.54
N LEU A 49 -12.24 7.65 13.35
CA LEU A 49 -12.25 9.11 13.17
C LEU A 49 -11.73 9.89 14.39
N ASN A 50 -12.01 9.40 15.59
CA ASN A 50 -11.66 10.10 16.84
C ASN A 50 -10.31 9.65 17.42
N GLN A 51 -9.48 8.99 16.61
CA GLN A 51 -8.17 8.50 17.01
C GLN A 51 -7.08 9.33 16.33
N HIS A 52 -5.92 9.43 16.99
CA HIS A 52 -4.76 10.08 16.39
C HIS A 52 -4.00 9.08 15.52
N TRP A 53 -3.75 9.45 14.27
CA TRP A 53 -2.97 8.65 13.32
C TRP A 53 -1.74 9.44 12.85
N ASP A 54 -0.59 8.79 12.87
CA ASP A 54 0.67 9.36 12.38
C ASP A 54 0.82 9.15 10.88
N ARG A 55 0.32 8.01 10.37
CA ARG A 55 0.27 7.68 8.94
C ARG A 55 -0.99 6.91 8.59
N ILE A 56 -1.48 7.12 7.38
CA ILE A 56 -2.65 6.43 6.84
C ILE A 56 -2.26 5.91 5.45
N TYR A 57 -2.33 4.60 5.26
CA TYR A 57 -2.05 3.95 3.98
C TYR A 57 -3.34 3.51 3.31
N VAL A 58 -3.54 3.91 2.05
CA VAL A 58 -4.69 3.53 1.23
C VAL A 58 -4.20 2.69 0.05
N THR A 59 -4.72 1.47 -0.11
CA THR A 59 -4.41 0.66 -1.29
C THR A 59 -5.35 0.94 -2.46
N SER A 60 -4.88 0.73 -3.68
CA SER A 60 -5.68 0.85 -4.89
C SER A 60 -5.37 -0.31 -5.84
N LEU A 61 -6.24 -1.32 -5.87
CA LEU A 61 -5.98 -2.52 -6.67
C LEU A 61 -6.50 -2.36 -8.12
N PHE A 62 -7.78 -1.99 -8.28
CA PHE A 62 -8.45 -2.02 -9.57
C PHE A 62 -8.69 -0.60 -10.12
N SER A 63 -8.20 -0.30 -11.32
CA SER A 63 -8.40 1.01 -11.96
C SER A 63 -9.88 1.33 -12.25
N PHE A 64 -10.71 0.32 -12.49
CA PHE A 64 -12.16 0.48 -12.69
C PHE A 64 -12.93 0.72 -11.37
N GLU A 65 -12.31 0.52 -10.22
CA GLU A 65 -12.88 0.82 -8.90
C GLU A 65 -12.61 2.27 -8.43
N TRP A 66 -12.42 3.18 -9.37
CA TRP A 66 -12.13 4.58 -9.10
C TRP A 66 -13.02 5.20 -8.02
N LYS A 67 -14.34 4.91 -8.06
CA LYS A 67 -15.30 5.44 -7.11
C LYS A 67 -15.00 5.01 -5.66
N ASN A 68 -14.69 3.72 -5.44
CA ASN A 68 -14.39 3.19 -4.13
C ASN A 68 -13.02 3.68 -3.63
N ILE A 69 -12.03 3.75 -4.53
CA ILE A 69 -10.71 4.29 -4.22
C ILE A 69 -10.82 5.77 -3.83
N SER A 70 -11.55 6.58 -4.60
CA SER A 70 -11.79 8.00 -4.32
C SER A 70 -12.41 8.21 -2.94
N LYS A 71 -13.46 7.45 -2.61
CA LYS A 71 -14.10 7.51 -1.29
C LYS A 71 -13.13 7.20 -0.16
N SER A 72 -12.27 6.18 -0.34
CA SER A 72 -11.30 5.80 0.69
C SER A 72 -10.21 6.85 0.87
N ILE A 73 -9.77 7.53 -0.20
CA ILE A 73 -8.82 8.65 -0.10
C ILE A 73 -9.49 9.86 0.57
N ASP A 74 -10.73 10.19 0.18
CA ASP A 74 -11.48 11.28 0.80
C ASP A 74 -11.70 11.00 2.30
N PHE A 75 -12.04 9.77 2.67
CA PHE A 75 -12.16 9.34 4.06
C PHE A 75 -10.84 9.39 4.82
N ALA A 76 -9.73 8.99 4.20
CA ALA A 76 -8.40 9.13 4.78
C ALA A 76 -8.03 10.59 5.08
N LEU A 77 -8.44 11.53 4.21
CA LEU A 77 -8.26 12.96 4.43
C LEU A 77 -9.13 13.51 5.56
N GLU A 78 -10.38 13.01 5.70
CA GLU A 78 -11.25 13.32 6.85
C GLU A 78 -10.56 12.89 8.15
N ILE A 79 -10.05 11.65 8.22
CA ILE A 79 -9.31 11.12 9.38
C ILE A 79 -8.06 11.95 9.67
N ALA A 80 -7.32 12.34 8.63
CA ALA A 80 -6.10 13.14 8.75
C ALA A 80 -6.36 14.60 9.15
N GLN A 81 -7.63 15.03 9.26
CA GLN A 81 -8.03 16.38 9.65
C GLN A 81 -7.32 17.48 8.84
N GLY A 82 -7.26 17.30 7.53
CA GLY A 82 -6.62 18.23 6.61
C GLY A 82 -5.09 18.09 6.49
N GLN A 83 -4.44 17.21 7.28
CA GLN A 83 -3.01 16.94 7.16
C GLN A 83 -2.75 15.90 6.05
N ALA A 84 -2.95 16.28 4.79
CA ALA A 84 -2.86 15.38 3.63
C ALA A 84 -1.50 14.67 3.52
N SER A 85 -0.42 15.26 4.05
CA SER A 85 0.92 14.64 4.09
C SER A 85 1.01 13.37 4.93
N LYS A 86 0.02 13.09 5.77
CA LYS A 86 -0.07 11.82 6.52
C LYS A 86 -0.67 10.69 5.69
N VAL A 87 -1.30 11.00 4.54
CA VAL A 87 -2.00 10.04 3.69
C VAL A 87 -1.08 9.58 2.57
N PHE A 88 -0.84 8.28 2.52
CA PHE A 88 -0.07 7.58 1.49
C PHE A 88 -1.03 6.68 0.70
N ALA A 89 -1.11 6.86 -0.60
CA ALA A 89 -1.92 6.01 -1.47
C ALA A 89 -1.05 5.36 -2.53
N GLY A 90 -1.21 4.05 -2.70
CA GLY A 90 -0.40 3.27 -3.63
C GLY A 90 -1.15 2.07 -4.20
N GLY A 91 -0.44 1.25 -4.95
CA GLY A 91 -0.98 0.06 -5.59
C GLY A 91 -1.13 0.20 -7.10
N ILE A 92 -1.81 -0.77 -7.72
CA ILE A 92 -1.86 -0.92 -9.17
C ILE A 92 -2.56 0.27 -9.84
N ALA A 93 -3.74 0.68 -9.34
CA ALA A 93 -4.49 1.79 -9.95
C ALA A 93 -3.72 3.10 -9.85
N VAL A 94 -3.18 3.46 -8.68
CA VAL A 94 -2.33 4.65 -8.51
C VAL A 94 -1.12 4.58 -9.44
N SER A 95 -0.47 3.43 -9.57
CA SER A 95 0.72 3.29 -10.41
C SER A 95 0.43 3.45 -11.91
N LEU A 96 -0.70 2.91 -12.39
CA LEU A 96 -1.08 2.98 -13.81
C LEU A 96 -1.68 4.33 -14.20
N MET A 97 -2.42 4.97 -13.29
CA MET A 97 -3.15 6.21 -13.49
C MET A 97 -2.55 7.37 -12.69
N HIS A 98 -1.26 7.33 -12.37
CA HIS A 98 -0.60 8.23 -11.43
C HIS A 98 -0.89 9.70 -11.71
N LYS A 99 -0.83 10.12 -12.98
CA LYS A 99 -1.14 11.49 -13.37
C LYS A 99 -2.58 11.88 -13.01
N ALA A 100 -3.55 11.00 -13.24
CA ALA A 100 -4.96 11.28 -12.92
C ALA A 100 -5.16 11.51 -11.41
N PHE A 101 -4.44 10.77 -10.55
CA PHE A 101 -4.48 10.98 -9.10
C PHE A 101 -3.82 12.31 -8.70
N LEU A 102 -2.71 12.68 -9.34
CA LEU A 102 -2.03 13.95 -9.06
C LEU A 102 -2.82 15.18 -9.54
N ASP A 103 -3.56 15.05 -10.63
CA ASP A 103 -4.37 16.14 -11.22
C ASP A 103 -5.63 16.44 -10.39
N GLU A 104 -6.04 15.55 -9.46
CA GLU A 104 -7.17 15.77 -8.58
C GLU A 104 -6.85 16.79 -7.47
N THR A 105 -7.32 18.01 -7.64
CA THR A 105 -7.01 19.14 -6.75
C THR A 105 -7.42 18.94 -5.30
N LYS A 106 -8.49 18.16 -5.05
CA LYS A 106 -8.96 17.82 -3.71
C LYS A 106 -8.00 16.93 -2.93
N TRP A 107 -7.09 16.24 -3.60
CA TRP A 107 -6.08 15.37 -2.99
C TRP A 107 -4.69 16.01 -2.92
N ARG A 108 -4.62 17.32 -3.05
CA ARG A 108 -3.34 18.03 -2.98
C ARG A 108 -2.64 17.77 -1.66
N GLY A 109 -1.41 17.29 -1.72
CA GLY A 109 -0.59 16.93 -0.55
C GLY A 109 -0.67 15.47 -0.13
N VAL A 110 -1.56 14.66 -0.72
CA VAL A 110 -1.54 13.20 -0.58
C VAL A 110 -0.29 12.64 -1.26
N ARG A 111 0.35 11.65 -0.62
CA ARG A 111 1.55 10.98 -1.12
C ARG A 111 1.16 9.80 -2.01
N PHE A 112 1.18 9.99 -3.33
CA PHE A 112 0.86 8.93 -4.30
C PHE A 112 2.12 8.15 -4.66
N ILE A 113 2.22 6.91 -4.18
CA ILE A 113 3.38 6.04 -4.39
C ILE A 113 3.19 5.24 -5.68
N LYS A 114 4.11 5.43 -6.64
CA LYS A 114 4.10 4.76 -7.93
C LYS A 114 5.02 3.55 -7.93
N GLY A 115 4.51 2.42 -8.43
CA GLY A 115 5.29 1.20 -8.62
C GLY A 115 5.40 0.34 -7.36
N LEU A 116 6.43 -0.45 -7.30
CA LEU A 116 6.70 -1.40 -6.23
C LEU A 116 7.77 -0.85 -5.28
N LEU A 117 7.63 -1.14 -4.00
CA LEU A 117 8.59 -0.71 -2.96
C LEU A 117 9.81 -1.64 -2.91
N LYS A 118 10.55 -1.70 -4.04
CA LYS A 118 11.72 -2.58 -4.24
C LYS A 118 13.04 -2.00 -3.76
N LYS A 119 13.12 -0.69 -3.56
CA LYS A 119 14.33 -0.05 -3.07
C LYS A 119 14.40 -0.17 -1.56
N SER A 120 15.57 -0.46 -1.04
CA SER A 120 15.77 -0.53 0.40
C SER A 120 15.92 0.87 1.02
N PRO A 121 15.60 1.03 2.32
CA PRO A 121 15.85 2.28 3.02
C PRO A 121 17.31 2.76 2.99
N SER A 122 18.26 1.80 2.91
CA SER A 122 19.71 2.12 2.80
C SER A 122 20.10 2.70 1.45
N GLU A 123 19.27 2.58 0.41
CA GLU A 123 19.47 3.14 -0.92
C GLU A 123 18.89 4.56 -1.04
N SER A 124 19.01 5.36 0.00
CA SER A 124 18.39 6.68 0.14
C SER A 124 18.61 7.63 -1.05
N MET A 125 19.76 7.54 -1.72
CA MET A 125 20.06 8.36 -2.90
C MET A 125 19.26 7.97 -4.15
N GLN A 126 18.62 6.78 -4.15
CA GLN A 126 17.81 6.29 -5.27
C GLN A 126 16.31 6.36 -4.98
N LEU A 127 15.93 6.71 -3.73
CA LEU A 127 14.54 6.89 -3.35
C LEU A 127 13.99 8.18 -3.97
N ASP A 128 12.75 8.13 -4.44
CA ASP A 128 12.02 9.36 -4.73
C ASP A 128 11.59 10.05 -3.42
N GLU A 129 11.03 11.26 -3.55
CA GLU A 129 10.58 12.06 -2.39
C GLU A 129 9.63 11.28 -1.46
N PHE A 130 8.70 10.52 -2.04
CA PHE A 130 7.68 9.81 -1.26
C PHE A 130 8.20 8.52 -0.65
N GLU A 131 9.05 7.79 -1.36
CA GLU A 131 9.76 6.63 -0.81
C GLU A 131 10.69 7.06 0.34
N GLY A 132 11.37 8.20 0.20
CA GLY A 132 12.18 8.80 1.25
C GLY A 132 11.39 9.12 2.52
N GLU A 133 10.17 9.68 2.37
CA GLU A 133 9.28 9.93 3.52
C GLU A 133 8.76 8.62 4.16
N LEU A 134 8.46 7.61 3.33
CA LEU A 134 8.02 6.29 3.81
C LEU A 134 9.08 5.66 4.70
N TYR A 135 10.32 5.73 4.29
CA TYR A 135 11.48 5.14 4.98
C TYR A 135 12.14 6.08 5.98
N ALA A 136 11.59 7.26 6.26
CA ALA A 136 12.22 8.27 7.10
C ALA A 136 12.80 7.68 8.41
N ASN A 137 14.09 7.91 8.65
CA ASN A 137 14.85 7.41 9.81
C ASN A 137 15.00 5.87 9.87
N ASP A 138 14.87 5.19 8.76
CA ASP A 138 15.16 3.77 8.64
C ASP A 138 16.45 3.57 7.82
N HIS A 139 17.29 2.66 8.28
CA HIS A 139 18.56 2.27 7.64
C HIS A 139 18.58 0.77 7.32
N SER A 140 17.43 0.12 7.34
CA SER A 140 17.26 -1.28 6.97
C SER A 140 17.74 -1.54 5.53
N LYS A 141 18.33 -2.70 5.30
CA LYS A 141 18.70 -3.15 3.95
C LYS A 141 17.57 -3.89 3.22
N PHE A 142 16.46 -4.13 3.91
CA PHE A 142 15.33 -4.87 3.35
C PHE A 142 14.28 -3.91 2.78
N PRO A 143 14.00 -3.96 1.48
CA PRO A 143 12.87 -3.24 0.91
C PRO A 143 11.54 -3.83 1.42
N ILE A 144 10.49 -3.00 1.46
CA ILE A 144 9.15 -3.45 1.89
C ILE A 144 8.66 -4.60 1.01
N GLU A 145 9.01 -4.61 -0.27
CA GLU A 145 8.62 -5.67 -1.20
C GLU A 145 9.10 -7.06 -0.79
N ASP A 146 10.19 -7.16 -0.04
CA ASP A 146 10.77 -8.45 0.39
C ASP A 146 10.23 -8.92 1.75
N HIS A 147 9.41 -8.11 2.43
CA HIS A 147 8.77 -8.54 3.65
C HIS A 147 7.71 -9.63 3.38
N ILE A 148 7.62 -10.61 4.27
CA ILE A 148 6.52 -11.57 4.31
C ILE A 148 5.24 -10.79 4.68
N PRO A 149 4.12 -10.97 3.96
CA PRO A 149 2.86 -10.32 4.31
C PRO A 149 2.41 -10.65 5.74
N ASP A 150 1.96 -9.65 6.48
CA ASP A 150 1.33 -9.83 7.78
C ASP A 150 -0.11 -10.30 7.58
N TYR A 151 -0.38 -11.57 7.85
CA TYR A 151 -1.71 -12.16 7.72
C TYR A 151 -2.59 -11.89 8.94
N GLU A 152 -2.00 -11.70 10.12
CA GLU A 152 -2.73 -11.46 11.36
C GLU A 152 -3.51 -10.13 11.34
N ILE A 153 -3.06 -9.16 10.53
CA ILE A 153 -3.75 -7.88 10.41
C ILE A 153 -5.16 -8.02 9.81
N LEU A 154 -5.43 -9.10 9.08
CA LEU A 154 -6.73 -9.38 8.48
C LEU A 154 -7.80 -9.74 9.52
N ASP A 155 -7.39 -10.25 10.70
CA ASP A 155 -8.29 -10.58 11.80
C ASP A 155 -8.98 -9.34 12.41
N GLN A 156 -8.53 -8.14 12.02
CA GLN A 156 -9.10 -6.88 12.51
C GLN A 156 -10.36 -6.42 11.77
N ILE A 157 -10.75 -7.12 10.70
CA ILE A 157 -11.92 -6.77 9.88
C ILE A 157 -12.91 -7.92 9.80
N ASP A 158 -14.19 -7.58 9.72
CA ASP A 158 -15.28 -8.54 9.48
C ASP A 158 -15.49 -8.70 7.95
N TYR A 159 -14.49 -9.26 7.28
CA TYR A 159 -14.55 -9.58 5.85
C TYR A 159 -13.73 -10.83 5.53
N ASP A 160 -14.43 -11.88 5.12
CA ASP A 160 -13.81 -13.13 4.70
C ASP A 160 -13.36 -13.04 3.23
N TYR A 161 -12.05 -13.07 3.01
CA TYR A 161 -11.53 -13.25 1.67
C TYR A 161 -11.75 -14.72 1.26
N PRO A 162 -12.34 -14.99 0.06
CA PRO A 162 -12.62 -16.36 -0.37
C PRO A 162 -11.39 -17.29 -0.42
N VAL A 163 -10.19 -16.74 -0.35
CA VAL A 163 -8.91 -17.46 -0.36
C VAL A 163 -8.07 -17.03 0.85
N ALA A 164 -8.72 -16.95 2.04
CA ALA A 164 -8.08 -16.44 3.26
C ALA A 164 -7.18 -17.47 3.96
N ASP A 165 -7.40 -18.76 3.74
CA ASP A 165 -6.66 -19.88 4.34
C ASP A 165 -5.37 -20.25 3.59
N ALA A 166 -4.91 -19.39 2.69
CA ALA A 166 -3.73 -19.60 1.85
C ALA A 166 -2.65 -18.56 2.06
N TYR A 167 -1.39 -18.96 1.98
CA TYR A 167 -0.25 -18.05 1.88
C TYR A 167 0.01 -17.71 0.42
N PHE A 168 0.25 -16.42 0.14
CA PHE A 168 0.50 -15.92 -1.21
C PHE A 168 1.98 -15.65 -1.43
N ALA A 169 2.53 -16.23 -2.48
CA ALA A 169 3.89 -16.01 -2.93
C ALA A 169 3.95 -15.87 -4.46
N TYR A 170 4.99 -15.20 -4.95
CA TYR A 170 5.23 -15.09 -6.37
C TYR A 170 6.26 -16.12 -6.81
N ALA A 171 5.87 -17.07 -7.66
CA ALA A 171 6.82 -17.97 -8.35
C ALA A 171 7.53 -17.25 -9.52
N SER A 172 6.85 -16.29 -10.12
CA SER A 172 7.41 -15.40 -11.14
C SER A 172 6.71 -14.06 -11.13
N ARG A 173 7.36 -13.02 -11.64
CA ARG A 173 6.80 -11.66 -11.78
C ARG A 173 7.12 -11.12 -13.16
N GLY A 174 6.31 -10.19 -13.63
CA GLY A 174 6.49 -9.61 -14.95
C GLY A 174 5.97 -10.51 -16.07
N CYS A 175 6.30 -10.17 -17.30
CA CYS A 175 5.87 -10.90 -18.49
C CYS A 175 6.87 -10.71 -19.63
N THR A 176 7.06 -11.73 -20.45
CA THR A 176 7.86 -11.65 -21.69
C THR A 176 7.16 -10.82 -22.76
N ARG A 177 5.82 -10.74 -22.74
CA ARG A 177 5.02 -9.99 -23.71
C ARG A 177 4.89 -8.53 -23.28
N LYS A 178 4.93 -7.61 -24.26
CA LYS A 178 4.77 -6.15 -24.06
C LYS A 178 3.48 -5.67 -24.70
N CYS A 179 2.33 -6.29 -24.34
CA CYS A 179 1.03 -5.91 -24.88
C CYS A 179 0.68 -4.47 -24.51
N SER A 180 0.23 -3.66 -25.47
CA SER A 180 -0.03 -2.24 -25.30
C SER A 180 -1.12 -1.91 -24.26
N PHE A 181 -2.10 -2.81 -24.10
CA PHE A 181 -3.21 -2.70 -23.17
C PHE A 181 -2.91 -3.24 -21.76
N CYS A 182 -1.76 -3.90 -21.57
CA CYS A 182 -1.43 -4.60 -20.34
C CYS A 182 -0.62 -3.71 -19.37
N GLY A 183 -1.03 -3.69 -18.10
CA GLY A 183 -0.32 -2.97 -17.04
C GLY A 183 0.98 -3.64 -16.56
N VAL A 184 1.12 -4.97 -16.76
CA VAL A 184 2.26 -5.75 -16.22
C VAL A 184 3.62 -5.20 -16.66
N PRO A 185 3.87 -4.92 -17.97
CA PRO A 185 5.16 -4.37 -18.37
C PRO A 185 5.50 -2.99 -17.75
N LYS A 186 4.46 -2.23 -17.36
CA LYS A 186 4.64 -0.91 -16.73
C LYS A 186 4.93 -1.01 -15.23
N LEU A 187 4.41 -2.05 -14.58
CA LEU A 187 4.50 -2.24 -13.13
C LEU A 187 5.68 -3.13 -12.74
N GLU A 188 5.84 -4.25 -13.44
CA GLU A 188 6.78 -5.32 -13.07
C GLU A 188 8.02 -5.36 -13.97
N GLY A 189 7.96 -4.77 -15.16
CA GLY A 189 9.02 -4.83 -16.16
C GLY A 189 9.08 -6.16 -16.91
N GLY A 190 10.30 -6.68 -17.16
CA GLY A 190 10.52 -7.98 -17.79
C GLY A 190 10.18 -9.16 -16.88
N LEU A 191 10.09 -10.36 -17.45
CA LEU A 191 9.86 -11.58 -16.68
C LEU A 191 11.03 -11.84 -15.73
N LEU A 192 10.72 -11.95 -14.45
CA LEU A 192 11.62 -12.44 -13.42
C LEU A 192 11.03 -13.76 -12.88
N SER A 193 11.78 -14.86 -13.01
CA SER A 193 11.40 -16.15 -12.42
C SER A 193 12.17 -16.34 -11.11
N LEU A 194 11.45 -16.71 -10.05
CA LEU A 194 12.00 -16.97 -8.73
C LEU A 194 12.25 -18.46 -8.48
N ILE A 195 11.84 -19.32 -9.42
CA ILE A 195 11.92 -20.78 -9.30
C ILE A 195 12.95 -21.44 -10.24
N HIS A 196 13.74 -20.66 -10.96
CA HIS A 196 14.91 -21.21 -11.65
C HIS A 196 16.08 -21.28 -10.67
N ILE A 197 16.16 -22.41 -10.04
CA ILE A 197 17.33 -22.89 -9.32
C ILE A 197 18.14 -23.77 -10.27
#